data_a714087303c686ef61389f70d7e14fc5
#
_entry.id   a714087303c686ef61389f70d7e14fc5
#
_cell.length_a   1.000
_cell.length_b   1.000
_cell.length_c   1.000
_cell.angle_alpha   90.00
_cell.angle_beta   90.00
_cell.angle_gamma   90.00
#
_symmetry.space_group_name_H-M   'P 1'
#
loop_
_entity.id
_entity.type
_entity.pdbx_description
1 polymer ?
#
loop_
_entity_poly.entity_id
_entity_poly.type
_entity_poly.pdbx_seq_one_letter_code
_entity_poly.pdbx_strand_id
1 'polypeptide(L)'
;MNMLAQETASSPKPKYKELTFLKTIHDFGTFSDASGPKTCTFKYKNETDIPIFIRDVVVSCGCTSAQWSGKPLKPGESGEIKVTFTNDTGAMIMDKTITVYMSSRVKPATLRIKGIIVKAE
;
A
#
# COMPACT_ATOMS: atom_id res chain seq x y z
N MET A 1 -27.01 -26.05 -12.77
CA MET A 1 -26.74 -25.86 -12.66
C MET A 1 -26.22 -25.40 -12.47
N ASN A 2 -26.22 -25.31 -12.57
CA ASN A 2 -25.65 -24.86 -12.41
C ASN A 2 -25.06 -24.45 -12.29
N MET A 3 -24.93 -24.38 -12.26
CA MET A 3 -24.36 -24.05 -12.19
C MET A 3 -23.81 -23.48 -12.09
N LEU A 4 -23.94 -23.44 -12.27
CA LEU A 4 -23.43 -22.98 -12.22
C LEU A 4 -22.83 -22.30 -11.93
N ALA A 5 -22.90 -22.26 -11.85
CA ALA A 5 -22.31 -21.70 -11.69
C ALA A 5 -21.71 -21.16 -11.29
N GLN A 6 -21.76 -21.05 -11.09
CA GLN A 6 -21.27 -20.83 -10.76
C GLN A 6 -20.47 -20.53 -10.65
N GLU A 7 -20.46 -20.59 -10.80
CA GLU A 7 -19.73 -20.50 -10.80
C GLU A 7 -18.93 -19.91 -10.75
N THR A 8 -19.13 -19.72 -10.89
CA THR A 8 -18.55 -19.20 -10.93
C THR A 8 -17.97 -18.62 -10.69
N ALA A 9 -18.19 -18.42 -10.55
CA ALA A 9 -17.72 -17.83 -10.45
C ALA A 9 -17.11 -17.65 -10.08
N SER A 10 -17.33 -17.80 -9.82
CA SER A 10 -16.69 -17.45 -9.39
C SER A 10 -15.89 -16.71 -9.45
N SER A 11 -16.47 -16.18 -9.06
CA SER A 11 -15.58 -15.24 -9.36
C SER A 11 -14.22 -15.59 -9.07
N PRO A 12 -13.62 -15.73 -10.00
CA PRO A 12 -12.35 -16.26 -9.83
C PRO A 12 -11.50 -15.27 -9.13
N LYS A 13 -11.06 -15.65 -8.02
CA LYS A 13 -9.92 -15.00 -7.51
C LYS A 13 -8.92 -15.01 -8.58
N PRO A 14 -8.26 -13.89 -8.78
CA PRO A 14 -7.20 -13.85 -9.74
C PRO A 14 -6.25 -14.97 -9.41
N LYS A 15 -5.86 -15.67 -10.38
CA LYS A 15 -4.83 -16.66 -10.20
C LYS A 15 -3.51 -16.00 -9.91
N TYR A 16 -3.47 -14.70 -10.00
CA TYR A 16 -2.29 -13.97 -9.64
C TYR A 16 -2.21 -13.90 -8.16
N LYS A 17 -1.06 -14.01 -7.66
CA LYS A 17 -0.85 -14.11 -6.24
C LYS A 17 -0.52 -12.75 -5.70
N GLU A 18 -1.55 -11.94 -5.58
CA GLU A 18 -1.41 -10.59 -5.10
C GLU A 18 -2.01 -10.43 -3.74
N LEU A 19 -1.52 -9.46 -3.02
CA LEU A 19 -2.12 -9.02 -1.77
C LEU A 19 -3.24 -8.04 -2.10
N THR A 20 -4.32 -8.12 -1.36
CA THR A 20 -5.45 -7.20 -1.54
C THR A 20 -5.30 -6.07 -0.53
N PHE A 21 -5.16 -4.86 -1.03
CA PHE A 21 -5.04 -3.69 -0.16
C PHE A 21 -6.41 -3.08 0.08
N LEU A 22 -6.69 -2.69 1.32
CA LEU A 22 -7.94 -2.04 1.67
C LEU A 22 -8.08 -0.71 0.95
N LYS A 23 -6.98 0.00 0.81
CA LYS A 23 -6.93 1.20 0.00
C LYS A 23 -5.51 1.36 -0.51
N THR A 24 -5.37 2.07 -1.62
CA THR A 24 -4.07 2.27 -2.24
C THR A 24 -3.64 3.72 -2.25
N ILE A 25 -4.51 4.63 -1.81
CA ILE A 25 -4.20 6.06 -1.76
C ILE A 25 -4.60 6.56 -0.37
N HIS A 26 -3.67 7.25 0.26
CA HIS A 26 -3.96 7.91 1.53
C HIS A 26 -3.74 9.42 1.35
N ASP A 27 -4.77 10.20 1.65
CA ASP A 27 -4.70 11.64 1.56
C ASP A 27 -4.62 12.21 2.97
N PHE A 28 -3.49 12.84 3.28
CA PHE A 28 -3.30 13.47 4.59
C PHE A 28 -4.07 14.79 4.72
N GLY A 29 -4.66 15.27 3.64
CA GLY A 29 -5.35 16.56 3.66
C GLY A 29 -4.37 17.70 3.62
N THR A 30 -4.78 18.82 4.19
CA THR A 30 -3.96 20.02 4.24
C THR A 30 -3.32 20.14 5.62
N PHE A 31 -2.03 20.37 5.65
CA PHE A 31 -1.32 20.52 6.91
C PHE A 31 -0.15 21.50 6.75
N SER A 32 0.33 22.00 7.89
CA SER A 32 1.42 22.96 7.92
C SER A 32 2.77 22.30 7.72
N ASP A 33 3.71 23.02 7.10
CA ASP A 33 5.06 22.52 6.94
C ASP A 33 5.81 22.42 8.28
N ALA A 34 5.22 22.92 9.35
CA ALA A 34 5.80 22.81 10.69
C ALA A 34 5.12 21.71 11.51
N SER A 35 4.21 20.93 10.94
CA SER A 35 3.44 19.98 11.74
C SER A 35 4.16 18.66 12.03
N GLY A 36 5.36 18.48 11.52
CA GLY A 36 6.13 17.26 11.78
C GLY A 36 5.75 16.11 10.87
N PRO A 37 6.31 14.94 11.11
CA PRO A 37 6.07 13.78 10.24
C PRO A 37 4.61 13.34 10.24
N LYS A 38 4.17 12.85 9.10
CA LYS A 38 2.83 12.29 8.93
C LYS A 38 2.95 10.81 8.65
N THR A 39 2.12 10.03 9.32
CA THR A 39 2.19 8.57 9.23
C THR A 39 0.83 8.01 8.85
N CYS A 40 0.84 7.02 7.98
CA CYS A 40 -0.37 6.25 7.68
C CYS A 40 -0.01 4.78 7.56
N THR A 41 -1.04 3.95 7.54
CA THR A 41 -0.87 2.51 7.45
C THR A 41 -1.71 1.99 6.29
N PHE A 42 -1.09 1.21 5.42
CA PHE A 42 -1.79 0.51 4.34
C PHE A 42 -1.95 -0.93 4.76
N LYS A 43 -3.19 -1.34 4.97
CA LYS A 43 -3.50 -2.70 5.38
C LYS A 43 -3.76 -3.57 4.15
N TYR A 44 -3.32 -4.80 4.22
CA TYR A 44 -3.50 -5.74 3.14
C TYR A 44 -3.80 -7.12 3.67
N LYS A 45 -4.35 -7.95 2.79
CA LYS A 45 -4.73 -9.31 3.13
C LYS A 45 -4.33 -10.24 2.00
N ASN A 46 -3.88 -11.43 2.36
CA ASN A 46 -3.59 -12.45 1.36
C ASN A 46 -4.88 -13.22 1.08
N GLU A 47 -5.55 -12.87 0.00
CA GLU A 47 -6.78 -13.54 -0.41
C GLU A 47 -6.51 -14.58 -1.49
N THR A 48 -5.27 -14.95 -1.67
CA THR A 48 -4.90 -15.99 -2.61
C THR A 48 -4.81 -17.33 -1.88
N ASP A 49 -4.46 -18.35 -2.61
CA ASP A 49 -4.39 -19.72 -2.06
C ASP A 49 -2.95 -20.18 -1.78
N ILE A 50 -1.98 -19.26 -1.86
CA ILE A 50 -0.60 -19.59 -1.54
C ILE A 50 -0.03 -18.52 -0.61
N PRO A 51 1.02 -18.87 0.13
CA PRO A 51 1.69 -17.87 0.95
C PRO A 51 2.34 -16.79 0.08
N ILE A 52 2.24 -15.54 0.53
CA ILE A 52 2.85 -14.41 -0.17
C ILE A 52 3.57 -13.55 0.85
N PHE A 53 4.74 -13.05 0.48
CA PHE A 53 5.44 -12.08 1.33
C PHE A 53 5.85 -10.88 0.49
N ILE A 54 6.09 -9.77 1.17
CA ILE A 54 6.58 -8.56 0.52
C ILE A 54 8.09 -8.66 0.46
N ARG A 55 8.62 -8.58 -0.75
CA ARG A 55 10.06 -8.67 -1.00
C ARG A 55 10.75 -7.33 -0.73
N ASP A 56 10.09 -6.26 -1.14
CA ASP A 56 10.69 -4.94 -1.06
C ASP A 56 9.61 -3.88 -1.19
N VAL A 57 9.87 -2.71 -0.63
CA VAL A 57 9.02 -1.55 -0.75
C VAL A 57 9.90 -0.38 -1.13
N VAL A 58 9.65 0.18 -2.31
CA VAL A 58 10.47 1.25 -2.86
C VAL A 58 9.68 2.54 -2.83
N VAL A 59 10.27 3.58 -2.25
CA VAL A 59 9.63 4.89 -2.17
C VAL A 59 10.25 5.82 -3.21
N SER A 60 9.43 6.76 -3.72
CA SER A 60 9.88 7.65 -4.79
C SER A 60 10.65 8.86 -4.28
N CYS A 61 10.83 8.99 -2.97
CA CYS A 61 11.41 10.19 -2.39
C CYS A 61 12.12 9.83 -1.09
N GLY A 62 13.29 10.41 -0.85
CA GLY A 62 13.98 10.22 0.41
C GLY A 62 13.23 10.79 1.61
N CYS A 63 12.19 11.58 1.37
CA CYS A 63 11.35 12.13 2.42
C CYS A 63 10.30 11.14 2.92
N THR A 64 10.22 9.97 2.32
CA THR A 64 9.23 8.95 2.67
C THR A 64 9.95 7.70 3.11
N SER A 65 9.48 7.08 4.18
CA SER A 65 10.01 5.80 4.63
C SER A 65 8.87 4.82 4.82
N ALA A 66 9.19 3.54 4.73
CA ALA A 66 8.19 2.49 4.86
C ALA A 66 8.73 1.41 5.78
N GLN A 67 7.84 0.86 6.60
CA GLN A 67 8.16 -0.27 7.47
C GLN A 67 7.16 -1.38 7.20
N TRP A 68 7.66 -2.57 7.02
CA TRP A 68 6.80 -3.72 6.73
C TRP A 68 7.48 -4.99 7.24
N SER A 69 6.68 -6.06 7.31
CA SER A 69 7.22 -7.36 7.66
C SER A 69 7.45 -8.17 6.38
N GLY A 70 8.59 -8.80 6.26
CA GLY A 70 8.88 -9.70 5.15
C GLY A 70 8.43 -11.13 5.39
N LYS A 71 7.71 -11.37 6.49
CA LYS A 71 7.24 -12.72 6.78
C LYS A 71 6.18 -13.15 5.79
N PRO A 72 6.19 -14.42 5.36
CA PRO A 72 5.13 -14.92 4.51
C PRO A 72 3.79 -14.86 5.23
N LEU A 73 2.78 -14.41 4.51
CA LEU A 73 1.41 -14.42 4.97
C LEU A 73 0.73 -15.65 4.39
N LYS A 74 0.12 -16.45 5.25
CA LYS A 74 -0.69 -17.57 4.78
C LYS A 74 -1.99 -17.05 4.17
N PRO A 75 -2.66 -17.86 3.35
CA PRO A 75 -3.96 -17.46 2.83
C PRO A 75 -4.89 -17.03 3.97
N GLY A 76 -5.51 -15.89 3.81
CA GLY A 76 -6.42 -15.32 4.79
C GLY A 76 -5.78 -14.42 5.82
N GLU A 77 -4.46 -14.38 5.91
CA GLU A 77 -3.78 -13.53 6.88
C GLU A 77 -3.63 -12.12 6.36
N SER A 78 -3.55 -11.18 7.30
CA SER A 78 -3.43 -9.76 6.99
C SER A 78 -2.12 -9.20 7.53
N GLY A 79 -1.70 -8.10 6.93
CA GLY A 79 -0.52 -7.38 7.38
C GLY A 79 -0.69 -5.90 7.09
N GLU A 80 0.37 -5.15 7.33
CA GLU A 80 0.30 -3.71 7.09
C GLU A 80 1.67 -3.14 6.76
N ILE A 81 1.65 -2.05 6.01
CA ILE A 81 2.83 -1.27 5.69
C ILE A 81 2.63 0.10 6.32
N LYS A 82 3.56 0.48 7.17
CA LYS A 82 3.50 1.79 7.81
C LYS A 82 4.37 2.74 7.01
N VAL A 83 3.79 3.86 6.58
CA VAL A 83 4.47 4.84 5.75
C VAL A 83 4.56 6.15 6.51
N THR A 84 5.76 6.73 6.56
CA THR A 84 5.99 8.00 7.21
C THR A 84 6.54 8.98 6.20
N PHE A 85 5.90 10.15 6.13
CA PHE A 85 6.36 11.24 5.29
C PHE A 85 6.92 12.33 6.20
N THR A 86 8.16 12.73 5.92
CA THR A 86 8.81 13.82 6.65
C THR A 86 9.01 14.96 5.67
N ASN A 87 8.37 16.11 5.95
CA ASN A 87 8.47 17.26 5.08
C ASN A 87 9.81 17.95 5.31
N ASP A 88 10.60 18.02 4.27
CA ASP A 88 11.88 18.70 4.33
C ASP A 88 12.02 19.77 3.24
N THR A 89 10.96 20.05 2.52
CA THR A 89 11.03 20.99 1.39
C THR A 89 10.09 22.17 1.54
N GLY A 90 9.29 22.23 2.61
CA GLY A 90 8.36 23.34 2.82
C GLY A 90 7.05 23.12 2.13
N ALA A 91 6.33 24.23 1.88
CA ALA A 91 4.99 24.17 1.30
C ALA A 91 5.02 23.58 -0.10
N MET A 92 4.10 22.65 -0.37
CA MET A 92 4.02 22.01 -1.67
C MET A 92 2.75 21.17 -1.77
N ILE A 93 2.39 20.81 -2.99
CA ILE A 93 1.40 19.76 -3.21
C ILE A 93 2.18 18.45 -3.24
N MET A 94 1.85 17.56 -2.32
CA MET A 94 2.60 16.33 -2.14
C MET A 94 1.85 15.16 -2.78
N ASP A 95 2.57 14.35 -3.54
CA ASP A 95 2.03 13.13 -4.15
C ASP A 95 3.21 12.19 -4.35
N LYS A 96 3.36 11.23 -3.45
CA LYS A 96 4.49 10.30 -3.48
C LYS A 96 4.01 8.90 -3.74
N THR A 97 4.79 8.16 -4.51
CA THR A 97 4.48 6.80 -4.91
C THR A 97 5.29 5.82 -4.10
N ILE A 98 4.65 4.74 -3.69
CA ILE A 98 5.29 3.65 -2.97
C ILE A 98 5.02 2.39 -3.78
N THR A 99 6.07 1.69 -4.18
CA THR A 99 5.95 0.49 -4.99
C THR A 99 6.25 -0.72 -4.12
N VAL A 100 5.30 -1.66 -4.07
CA VAL A 100 5.39 -2.85 -3.23
C VAL A 100 5.66 -4.05 -4.11
N TYR A 101 6.81 -4.67 -3.91
CA TYR A 101 7.20 -5.87 -4.65
C TYR A 101 6.93 -7.10 -3.80
N MET A 102 6.22 -8.05 -4.38
CA MET A 102 5.80 -9.25 -3.68
C MET A 102 6.57 -10.46 -4.19
N SER A 103 6.48 -11.55 -3.44
CA SER A 103 7.14 -12.81 -3.82
C SER A 103 6.55 -13.44 -5.07
N SER A 104 5.34 -13.04 -5.43
CA SER A 104 4.72 -13.55 -6.66
C SER A 104 5.30 -12.81 -7.86
N ARG A 105 5.02 -13.32 -9.05
CA ARG A 105 5.53 -12.72 -10.27
C ARG A 105 4.58 -11.72 -10.90
N VAL A 106 3.55 -11.34 -10.18
CA VAL A 106 2.62 -10.35 -10.69
C VAL A 106 3.21 -8.96 -10.59
N LYS A 107 2.54 -8.00 -11.18
CA LYS A 107 2.96 -6.62 -11.14
C LYS A 107 3.08 -6.14 -9.71
N PRO A 108 4.05 -5.29 -9.43
CA PRO A 108 4.10 -4.67 -8.10
C PRO A 108 2.85 -3.84 -7.86
N ALA A 109 2.47 -3.74 -6.61
CA ALA A 109 1.37 -2.87 -6.22
C ALA A 109 1.89 -1.46 -6.06
N THR A 110 1.09 -0.47 -6.45
CA THR A 110 1.45 0.93 -6.31
C THR A 110 0.54 1.58 -5.30
N LEU A 111 1.14 2.15 -4.26
CA LEU A 111 0.44 2.92 -3.26
C LEU A 111 0.83 4.38 -3.41
N ARG A 112 -0.03 5.28 -2.94
CA ARG A 112 0.26 6.71 -3.01
C ARG A 112 -0.13 7.39 -1.72
N ILE A 113 0.68 8.37 -1.34
CA ILE A 113 0.31 9.29 -0.27
C ILE A 113 0.24 10.68 -0.87
N LYS A 114 -0.74 11.45 -0.43
CA LYS A 114 -1.02 12.77 -0.98
C LYS A 114 -1.30 13.75 0.14
N GLY A 115 -1.15 15.01 -0.16
CA GLY A 115 -1.51 16.06 0.78
C GLY A 115 -1.14 17.41 0.23
N ILE A 116 -1.65 18.45 0.89
CA ILE A 116 -1.31 19.81 0.56
C ILE A 116 -0.60 20.39 1.77
N ILE A 117 0.64 20.81 1.57
CA ILE A 117 1.45 21.35 2.65
C ILE A 117 1.47 22.86 2.49
N VAL A 118 1.03 23.56 3.52
CA VAL A 118 0.98 25.02 3.50
C VAL A 118 2.06 25.57 4.41
N LYS A 119 2.48 26.80 4.12
CA LYS A 119 3.52 27.43 4.90
C LYS A 119 3.00 27.76 6.29
N ALA A 120 3.80 27.45 7.29
CA ALA A 120 3.47 27.82 8.66
C ALA A 120 3.55 29.31 8.82
N GLU A 121 2.70 29.85 9.69
CA GLU A 121 2.72 31.28 9.98
C GLU A 121 3.44 31.59 11.24
#